data_072160ca8ef4a7d51be40d5d6c3a91ed
#
_entry.id   072160ca8ef4a7d51be40d5d6c3a91ed
#
_cell.length_a   1.000
_cell.length_b   1.000
_cell.length_c   1.000
_cell.angle_alpha   90.00
_cell.angle_beta   90.00
_cell.angle_gamma   90.00
#
_symmetry.space_group_name_H-M   'P 1'
#
loop_
_entity.id
_entity.type
_entity.pdbx_description
1 polymer ?
#
loop_
_entity_poly.entity_id
_entity_poly.type
_entity_poly.pdbx_seq_one_letter_code
_entity_poly.pdbx_strand_id
1 'polypeptide(L)'
;KEWKKTNKTKKIYLISPITDDKNINSLKPTRLNPQSQAFLQEPPTCEDFANSLLICDDIEAYDKPITQRIMTLINSILTTGRHHKVSLLFLAHNPTQGNMTKILLLESHGIVVYPKTMGGKSSKYLLDQYLGLDKNQIKKLKNMNSRAVCILRSYPLTLISENEIVSLNEF
;
A
#
# COMPACT_ATOMS: atom_id res chain seq x y z
N LYS A 1 -7.72 0.79 -11.78
CA LYS A 1 -8.93 0.70 -12.66
C LYS A 1 -9.82 -0.47 -12.26
N GLU A 2 -9.26 -1.66 -11.95
CA GLU A 2 -10.06 -2.86 -11.59
C GLU A 2 -10.92 -2.64 -10.34
N TRP A 3 -10.37 -2.05 -9.29
CA TRP A 3 -11.14 -1.72 -8.08
C TRP A 3 -12.40 -0.90 -8.40
N LYS A 4 -12.30 0.06 -9.33
CA LYS A 4 -13.45 0.90 -9.74
C LYS A 4 -14.51 0.12 -10.52
N LYS A 5 -14.16 -0.95 -11.21
CA LYS A 5 -15.13 -1.81 -11.92
C LYS A 5 -16.10 -2.48 -10.94
N THR A 6 -15.58 -2.97 -9.81
CA THR A 6 -16.38 -3.63 -8.77
C THR A 6 -16.99 -2.65 -7.76
N ASN A 7 -16.47 -1.41 -7.71
CA ASN A 7 -16.85 -0.38 -6.73
C ASN A 7 -17.26 0.93 -7.43
N LYS A 8 -18.16 0.86 -8.41
CA LYS A 8 -18.52 1.97 -9.32
C LYS A 8 -18.95 3.25 -8.60
N THR A 9 -19.70 3.13 -7.52
CA THR A 9 -20.27 4.25 -6.77
C THR A 9 -19.37 4.76 -5.65
N LYS A 10 -18.31 4.02 -5.30
CA LYS A 10 -17.44 4.38 -4.20
C LYS A 10 -16.46 5.48 -4.58
N LYS A 11 -16.17 6.36 -3.63
CA LYS A 11 -15.22 7.46 -3.79
C LYS A 11 -13.78 6.96 -3.76
N ILE A 12 -12.91 7.68 -4.44
CA ILE A 12 -11.46 7.50 -4.36
C ILE A 12 -10.90 8.80 -3.83
N TYR A 13 -10.12 8.72 -2.77
CA TYR A 13 -9.36 9.83 -2.21
C TYR A 13 -7.87 9.65 -2.51
N LEU A 14 -7.15 10.74 -2.66
CA LEU A 14 -5.72 10.73 -2.95
C LEU A 14 -4.98 11.75 -2.08
N ILE A 15 -3.96 11.29 -1.41
CA ILE A 15 -2.92 12.11 -0.79
C ILE A 15 -1.64 11.88 -1.59
N SER A 16 -1.16 12.90 -2.29
CA SER A 16 0.09 12.86 -3.06
C SER A 16 0.59 14.29 -3.26
N PRO A 17 1.90 14.55 -3.14
CA PRO A 17 2.49 15.85 -3.46
C PRO A 17 2.49 16.11 -4.98
N ILE A 18 2.38 15.05 -5.80
CA ILE A 18 2.39 15.15 -7.25
C ILE A 18 0.99 15.52 -7.73
N THR A 19 0.85 16.69 -8.33
CA THR A 19 -0.45 17.23 -8.78
C THR A 19 -0.86 16.76 -10.16
N ASP A 20 0.10 16.50 -11.04
CA ASP A 20 -0.15 16.09 -12.43
C ASP A 20 0.40 14.70 -12.73
N ASP A 21 -0.37 13.68 -12.38
CA ASP A 21 -0.17 12.30 -12.83
C ASP A 21 -1.37 11.85 -13.66
N LYS A 22 -1.18 11.72 -14.97
CA LYS A 22 -2.24 11.33 -15.93
C LYS A 22 -2.88 9.98 -15.59
N ASN A 23 -2.11 9.03 -15.05
CA ASN A 23 -2.61 7.69 -14.72
C ASN A 23 -3.53 7.74 -13.50
N ILE A 24 -3.11 8.44 -12.45
CA ILE A 24 -3.90 8.60 -11.23
C ILE A 24 -5.10 9.53 -11.50
N ASN A 25 -4.88 10.63 -12.20
CA ASN A 25 -5.93 11.60 -12.54
C ASN A 25 -7.06 10.97 -13.38
N SER A 26 -6.76 9.93 -14.19
CA SER A 26 -7.77 9.17 -14.93
C SER A 26 -8.81 8.47 -14.04
N LEU A 27 -8.50 8.27 -12.75
CA LEU A 27 -9.42 7.70 -11.76
C LEU A 27 -10.38 8.75 -11.17
N LYS A 28 -10.15 10.03 -11.48
CA LYS A 28 -10.89 11.19 -10.93
C LYS A 28 -10.97 11.15 -9.39
N PRO A 29 -9.84 11.07 -8.68
CA PRO A 29 -9.86 11.03 -7.23
C PRO A 29 -10.19 12.40 -6.64
N THR A 30 -10.79 12.42 -5.46
CA THR A 30 -10.84 13.61 -4.61
C THR A 30 -9.47 13.78 -3.97
N ARG A 31 -8.75 14.82 -4.37
CA ARG A 31 -7.43 15.12 -3.80
C ARG A 31 -7.57 15.80 -2.44
N LEU A 32 -6.81 15.31 -1.48
CA LEU A 32 -6.69 15.88 -0.16
C LEU A 32 -5.33 16.60 -0.06
N ASN A 33 -5.37 17.87 0.35
CA ASN A 33 -4.14 18.61 0.61
C ASN A 33 -3.84 18.58 2.13
N PRO A 34 -2.83 17.79 2.56
CA PRO A 34 -2.51 17.65 3.97
C PRO A 34 -1.84 18.90 4.56
N GLN A 35 -1.46 19.87 3.72
CA GLN A 35 -0.92 21.17 4.13
C GLN A 35 -1.99 22.26 4.25
N SER A 36 -3.24 21.97 3.87
CA SER A 36 -4.34 22.92 3.98
C SER A 36 -4.66 23.22 5.44
N GLN A 37 -5.10 24.44 5.71
CA GLN A 37 -5.50 24.86 7.05
C GLN A 37 -6.61 23.97 7.62
N ALA A 38 -7.57 23.58 6.78
CA ALA A 38 -8.64 22.66 7.17
C ALA A 38 -8.08 21.31 7.66
N PHE A 39 -7.18 20.68 6.91
CA PHE A 39 -6.56 19.41 7.31
C PHE A 39 -5.69 19.53 8.57
N LEU A 40 -5.08 20.71 8.78
CA LEU A 40 -4.22 20.94 9.95
C LEU A 40 -5.02 21.19 11.21
N GLN A 41 -6.15 21.89 11.12
CA GLN A 41 -7.00 22.21 12.26
C GLN A 41 -7.94 21.06 12.62
N GLU A 42 -8.50 20.40 11.60
CA GLU A 42 -9.46 19.31 11.75
C GLU A 42 -9.04 18.14 10.82
N PRO A 43 -8.04 17.36 11.23
CA PRO A 43 -7.57 16.23 10.41
C PRO A 43 -8.68 15.19 10.24
N PRO A 44 -8.85 14.66 9.01
CA PRO A 44 -9.87 13.67 8.76
C PRO A 44 -9.62 12.39 9.56
N THR A 45 -10.70 11.73 9.93
CA THR A 45 -10.72 10.47 10.66
C THR A 45 -10.96 9.29 9.71
N CYS A 46 -10.85 8.06 10.22
CA CYS A 46 -11.18 6.87 9.44
C CYS A 46 -12.63 6.87 8.94
N GLU A 47 -13.56 7.42 9.71
CA GLU A 47 -14.99 7.47 9.39
C GLU A 47 -15.30 8.33 8.15
N ASP A 48 -14.54 9.40 7.94
CA ASP A 48 -14.69 10.29 6.77
C ASP A 48 -14.42 9.57 5.45
N PHE A 49 -13.71 8.44 5.52
CA PHE A 49 -13.40 7.58 4.37
C PHE A 49 -14.32 6.35 4.25
N ALA A 50 -15.40 6.29 5.00
CA ALA A 50 -16.29 5.13 4.97
C ALA A 50 -16.70 4.75 3.53
N ASN A 51 -16.66 3.45 3.23
CA ASN A 51 -16.98 2.88 1.90
C ASN A 51 -16.14 3.46 0.74
N SER A 52 -14.88 3.78 0.93
CA SER A 52 -14.02 4.40 -0.08
C SER A 52 -12.66 3.68 -0.24
N LEU A 53 -11.88 4.18 -1.19
CA LEU A 53 -10.47 3.86 -1.36
C LEU A 53 -9.65 5.12 -1.07
N LEU A 54 -8.73 5.04 -0.13
CA LEU A 54 -7.67 6.03 0.06
C LEU A 54 -6.40 5.57 -0.63
N ILE A 55 -5.83 6.42 -1.48
CA ILE A 55 -4.52 6.23 -2.10
C ILE A 55 -3.56 7.20 -1.45
N CYS A 56 -2.43 6.70 -0.96
CA CYS A 56 -1.32 7.50 -0.45
C CYS A 56 -0.09 7.21 -1.32
N ASP A 57 0.42 8.26 -1.94
CA ASP A 57 1.50 8.20 -2.91
C ASP A 57 2.57 9.24 -2.57
N ASP A 58 3.83 8.82 -2.55
CA ASP A 58 5.00 9.67 -2.28
C ASP A 58 4.89 10.53 -1.02
N ILE A 59 4.23 10.05 0.02
CA ILE A 59 4.01 10.85 1.24
C ILE A 59 5.31 11.23 1.95
N GLU A 60 6.39 10.51 1.69
CA GLU A 60 7.73 10.80 2.20
C GLU A 60 8.31 12.12 1.66
N ALA A 61 7.74 12.66 0.59
CA ALA A 61 8.14 13.95 0.04
C ALA A 61 7.59 15.16 0.81
N TYR A 62 6.61 14.94 1.70
CA TYR A 62 6.17 15.98 2.63
C TYR A 62 7.18 16.15 3.78
N ASP A 63 7.14 17.31 4.42
CA ASP A 63 7.92 17.55 5.63
C ASP A 63 7.48 16.61 6.77
N LYS A 64 8.36 16.42 7.75
CA LYS A 64 8.17 15.44 8.83
C LYS A 64 6.87 15.62 9.63
N PRO A 65 6.43 16.86 10.03
CA PRO A 65 5.17 17.04 10.76
C PRO A 65 3.95 16.60 9.94
N ILE A 66 3.91 16.92 8.65
CA ILE A 66 2.82 16.56 7.74
C ILE A 66 2.79 15.04 7.54
N THR A 67 3.94 14.44 7.23
CA THR A 67 4.08 12.98 7.08
C THR A 67 3.59 12.26 8.33
N GLN A 68 3.92 12.75 9.52
CA GLN A 68 3.49 12.13 10.77
C GLN A 68 1.97 12.18 10.96
N ARG A 69 1.30 13.28 10.59
CA ARG A 69 -0.17 13.40 10.62
C ARG A 69 -0.83 12.42 9.64
N ILE A 70 -0.31 12.33 8.41
CA ILE A 70 -0.80 11.36 7.42
C ILE A 70 -0.64 9.93 7.95
N MET A 71 0.50 9.61 8.55
CA MET A 71 0.73 8.28 9.13
C MET A 71 -0.20 7.97 10.31
N THR A 72 -0.59 8.97 11.11
CA THR A 72 -1.60 8.78 12.16
C THR A 72 -2.94 8.37 11.57
N LEU A 73 -3.39 9.03 10.50
CA LEU A 73 -4.60 8.66 9.77
C LEU A 73 -4.49 7.24 9.19
N ILE A 74 -3.37 6.94 8.51
CA ILE A 74 -3.12 5.62 7.93
C ILE A 74 -3.17 4.52 8.99
N ASN A 75 -2.56 4.73 10.14
CA ASN A 75 -2.57 3.77 11.25
C ASN A 75 -4.00 3.53 11.78
N SER A 76 -4.81 4.58 11.90
CA SER A 76 -6.23 4.45 12.23
C SER A 76 -6.99 3.61 11.19
N ILE A 77 -6.77 3.86 9.89
CA ILE A 77 -7.39 3.09 8.81
C ILE A 77 -6.94 1.62 8.83
N LEU A 78 -5.66 1.34 9.08
CA LEU A 78 -5.15 -0.03 9.15
C LEU A 78 -5.77 -0.82 10.30
N THR A 79 -6.01 -0.17 11.44
CA THR A 79 -6.56 -0.83 12.63
C THR A 79 -8.08 -0.92 12.61
N THR A 80 -8.79 0.11 12.16
CA THR A 80 -10.27 0.18 12.24
C THR A 80 -10.98 0.25 10.90
N GLY A 81 -10.26 0.53 9.80
CA GLY A 81 -10.84 0.79 8.48
C GLY A 81 -11.72 -0.33 7.94
N ARG A 82 -11.48 -1.59 8.35
CA ARG A 82 -12.34 -2.71 7.97
C ARG A 82 -13.78 -2.52 8.43
N HIS A 83 -14.00 -1.98 9.63
CA HIS A 83 -15.35 -1.71 10.16
C HIS A 83 -16.08 -0.65 9.34
N HIS A 84 -15.33 0.33 8.79
CA HIS A 84 -15.85 1.39 7.93
C HIS A 84 -15.79 1.05 6.44
N LYS A 85 -15.34 -0.16 6.07
CA LYS A 85 -15.16 -0.63 4.68
C LYS A 85 -14.23 0.28 3.88
N VAL A 86 -13.19 0.80 4.51
CA VAL A 86 -12.13 1.60 3.88
C VAL A 86 -11.11 0.66 3.27
N SER A 87 -10.76 0.90 2.00
CA SER A 87 -9.62 0.27 1.35
C SER A 87 -8.45 1.24 1.32
N LEU A 88 -7.24 0.77 1.60
CA LEU A 88 -6.02 1.57 1.55
C LEU A 88 -5.08 1.03 0.48
N LEU A 89 -4.55 1.91 -0.37
CA LEU A 89 -3.43 1.64 -1.25
C LEU A 89 -2.30 2.61 -0.89
N PHE A 90 -1.20 2.07 -0.40
CA PHE A 90 -0.03 2.83 0.00
C PHE A 90 1.15 2.50 -0.93
N LEU A 91 1.71 3.52 -1.56
CA LEU A 91 2.89 3.41 -2.41
C LEU A 91 4.09 3.95 -1.64
N ALA A 92 5.15 3.15 -1.54
CA ALA A 92 6.38 3.51 -0.85
C ALA A 92 7.60 3.18 -1.70
N HIS A 93 8.55 4.09 -1.77
CA HIS A 93 9.84 3.85 -2.41
C HIS A 93 10.77 3.02 -1.52
N ASN A 94 10.69 3.20 -0.21
CA ASN A 94 11.48 2.43 0.74
C ASN A 94 10.56 1.58 1.63
N PRO A 95 10.58 0.26 1.47
CA PRO A 95 9.69 -0.64 2.21
C PRO A 95 10.02 -0.75 3.71
N THR A 96 11.19 -0.27 4.14
CA THR A 96 11.66 -0.47 5.53
C THR A 96 12.18 0.84 6.14
N GLN A 97 11.30 1.82 6.29
CA GLN A 97 11.61 3.10 6.97
C GLN A 97 11.37 3.06 8.49
N GLY A 98 11.87 2.05 9.16
CA GLY A 98 11.74 1.92 10.62
C GLY A 98 10.29 1.83 11.10
N ASN A 99 9.95 2.59 12.14
CA ASN A 99 8.62 2.51 12.76
C ASN A 99 7.47 2.99 11.85
N MET A 100 7.74 3.86 10.87
CA MET A 100 6.70 4.39 9.97
C MET A 100 6.05 3.31 9.13
N THR A 101 6.86 2.39 8.58
CA THR A 101 6.35 1.34 7.69
C THR A 101 5.99 0.04 8.42
N LYS A 102 6.35 -0.09 9.70
CA LYS A 102 6.16 -1.32 10.47
C LYS A 102 4.68 -1.75 10.52
N ILE A 103 3.78 -0.84 10.87
CA ILE A 103 2.35 -1.15 10.95
C ILE A 103 1.78 -1.46 9.56
N LEU A 104 2.17 -0.69 8.53
CA LEU A 104 1.81 -0.95 7.14
C LEU A 104 2.16 -2.39 6.73
N LEU A 105 3.39 -2.82 7.03
CA LEU A 105 3.86 -4.16 6.70
C LEU A 105 3.15 -5.26 7.50
N LEU A 106 2.80 -4.99 8.75
CA LEU A 106 2.14 -5.97 9.62
C LEU A 106 0.65 -6.13 9.29
N GLU A 107 -0.05 -5.03 9.00
CA GLU A 107 -1.51 -5.02 8.82
C GLU A 107 -1.96 -5.10 7.35
N SER A 108 -1.03 -5.00 6.39
CA SER A 108 -1.39 -5.11 4.97
C SER A 108 -1.88 -6.51 4.61
N HIS A 109 -2.96 -6.61 3.82
CA HIS A 109 -3.47 -7.88 3.29
C HIS A 109 -2.61 -8.42 2.15
N GLY A 110 -1.94 -7.53 1.41
CA GLY A 110 -1.07 -7.87 0.31
C GLY A 110 0.02 -6.83 0.10
N ILE A 111 1.16 -7.27 -0.36
CA ILE A 111 2.32 -6.43 -0.65
C ILE A 111 2.70 -6.65 -2.11
N VAL A 112 2.67 -5.58 -2.90
CA VAL A 112 3.10 -5.63 -4.30
C VAL A 112 4.59 -5.31 -4.38
N VAL A 113 5.33 -6.19 -4.99
CA VAL A 113 6.77 -6.05 -5.20
C VAL A 113 7.11 -6.13 -6.69
N TYR A 114 8.24 -5.58 -7.07
CA TYR A 114 8.78 -5.62 -8.44
C TYR A 114 10.01 -6.50 -8.49
N PRO A 115 9.88 -7.83 -8.69
CA PRO A 115 10.96 -8.80 -8.47
C PRO A 115 12.23 -8.53 -9.27
N LYS A 116 12.09 -8.01 -10.51
CA LYS A 116 13.21 -7.74 -11.42
C LYS A 116 14.06 -6.54 -10.98
N THR A 117 13.48 -5.62 -10.23
CA THR A 117 14.16 -4.40 -9.75
C THR A 117 14.51 -4.44 -8.28
N MET A 118 14.02 -5.45 -7.57
CA MET A 118 14.31 -5.64 -6.15
C MET A 118 15.78 -5.99 -5.94
N GLY A 119 16.55 -5.02 -5.49
CA GLY A 119 17.93 -5.18 -5.07
C GLY A 119 18.15 -4.67 -3.65
N GLY A 120 19.21 -5.16 -3.01
CA GLY A 120 19.67 -4.61 -1.76
C GLY A 120 19.10 -5.23 -0.48
N LYS A 121 19.60 -4.70 0.65
CA LYS A 121 19.34 -5.24 1.99
C LYS A 121 17.87 -5.06 2.42
N SER A 122 17.26 -3.90 2.09
CA SER A 122 15.87 -3.60 2.48
C SER A 122 14.87 -4.57 1.88
N SER A 123 15.02 -4.92 0.60
CA SER A 123 14.13 -5.88 -0.06
C SER A 123 14.30 -7.29 0.49
N LYS A 124 15.54 -7.70 0.76
CA LYS A 124 15.81 -8.99 1.39
C LYS A 124 15.19 -9.04 2.79
N TYR A 125 15.35 -7.99 3.58
CA TYR A 125 14.78 -7.88 4.91
C TYR A 125 13.23 -7.95 4.88
N LEU A 126 12.59 -7.26 3.93
CA LEU A 126 11.14 -7.34 3.73
C LEU A 126 10.68 -8.78 3.47
N LEU A 127 11.31 -9.46 2.51
CA LEU A 127 10.89 -10.79 2.10
C LEU A 127 11.16 -11.84 3.17
N ASP A 128 12.30 -11.78 3.82
CA ASP A 128 12.73 -12.72 4.86
C ASP A 128 12.05 -12.42 6.21
N GLN A 129 12.27 -11.22 6.77
CA GLN A 129 11.89 -10.92 8.16
C GLN A 129 10.40 -10.55 8.33
N TYR A 130 9.78 -9.87 7.36
CA TYR A 130 8.36 -9.50 7.46
C TYR A 130 7.42 -10.52 6.82
N LEU A 131 7.84 -11.16 5.74
CA LEU A 131 7.00 -12.11 5.02
C LEU A 131 7.35 -13.57 5.31
N GLY A 132 8.45 -13.81 6.03
CA GLY A 132 8.89 -15.15 6.42
C GLY A 132 9.23 -16.07 5.23
N LEU A 133 9.59 -15.50 4.08
CA LEU A 133 9.94 -16.30 2.90
C LEU A 133 11.33 -16.89 3.06
N ASP A 134 11.44 -18.19 2.81
CA ASP A 134 12.72 -18.88 2.73
C ASP A 134 13.50 -18.54 1.43
N LYS A 135 14.75 -19.01 1.35
CA LYS A 135 15.62 -18.74 0.19
C LYS A 135 15.05 -19.28 -1.12
N ASN A 136 14.38 -20.43 -1.10
CA ASN A 136 13.81 -21.06 -2.29
C ASN A 136 12.58 -20.30 -2.76
N GLN A 137 11.72 -19.90 -1.82
CA GLN A 137 10.53 -19.08 -2.08
C GLN A 137 10.93 -17.71 -2.65
N ILE A 138 11.96 -17.05 -2.07
CA ILE A 138 12.52 -15.79 -2.60
C ILE A 138 13.08 -15.97 -4.02
N LYS A 139 13.79 -17.10 -4.27
CA LYS A 139 14.31 -17.42 -5.61
C LYS A 139 13.16 -17.63 -6.60
N LYS A 140 12.11 -18.35 -6.21
CA LYS A 140 10.90 -18.57 -7.01
C LYS A 140 10.24 -17.25 -7.36
N LEU A 141 10.02 -16.36 -6.38
CA LEU A 141 9.47 -15.02 -6.59
C LEU A 141 10.31 -14.22 -7.60
N LYS A 142 11.63 -14.20 -7.47
CA LYS A 142 12.53 -13.45 -8.37
C LYS A 142 12.54 -14.00 -9.79
N ASN A 143 12.27 -15.29 -9.95
CA ASN A 143 12.24 -15.96 -11.25
C ASN A 143 10.88 -15.87 -11.96
N MET A 144 9.84 -15.39 -11.28
CA MET A 144 8.55 -15.17 -11.92
C MET A 144 8.69 -14.22 -13.11
N ASN A 145 8.09 -14.59 -14.24
CA ASN A 145 8.10 -13.76 -15.45
C ASN A 145 6.99 -12.70 -15.38
N SER A 146 7.14 -11.77 -14.45
CA SER A 146 6.20 -10.68 -14.24
C SER A 146 6.92 -9.41 -13.83
N ARG A 147 6.36 -8.26 -14.21
CA ARG A 147 6.85 -6.96 -13.76
C ARG A 147 6.56 -6.75 -12.29
N ALA A 148 5.35 -7.12 -11.85
CA ALA A 148 4.87 -6.95 -10.49
C ALA A 148 4.27 -8.25 -9.97
N VAL A 149 4.50 -8.55 -8.70
CA VAL A 149 3.90 -9.70 -8.01
C VAL A 149 3.26 -9.21 -6.72
N CYS A 150 1.99 -9.50 -6.54
CA CYS A 150 1.29 -9.31 -5.27
C CYS A 150 1.51 -10.54 -4.40
N ILE A 151 2.07 -10.32 -3.22
CA ILE A 151 2.21 -11.33 -2.18
C ILE A 151 1.02 -11.17 -1.26
N LEU A 152 0.02 -12.03 -1.43
CA LEU A 152 -1.20 -12.03 -0.61
C LEU A 152 -0.93 -12.80 0.68
N ARG A 153 -1.22 -12.16 1.81
CA ARG A 153 -1.03 -12.73 3.15
C ARG A 153 -2.22 -13.63 3.54
N SER A 154 -2.43 -14.65 2.73
CA SER A 154 -3.37 -15.74 3.00
C SER A 154 -2.64 -16.93 3.61
N TYR A 155 -3.38 -17.94 4.06
CA TYR A 155 -2.80 -19.24 4.39
C TYR A 155 -3.36 -20.29 3.44
N PRO A 156 -2.52 -20.94 2.65
CA PRO A 156 -1.10 -20.67 2.44
C PRO A 156 -0.85 -19.33 1.75
N LEU A 157 0.36 -18.78 1.93
CA LEU A 157 0.78 -17.52 1.32
C LEU A 157 0.71 -17.63 -0.20
N THR A 158 0.11 -16.64 -0.88
CA THR A 158 -0.19 -16.73 -2.31
C THR A 158 0.51 -15.62 -3.08
N LEU A 159 1.23 -15.98 -4.14
CA LEU A 159 1.81 -15.05 -5.10
C LEU A 159 0.87 -14.89 -6.29
N ILE A 160 0.52 -13.66 -6.61
CA ILE A 160 -0.34 -13.32 -7.75
C ILE A 160 0.46 -12.42 -8.69
N SER A 161 0.65 -12.88 -9.91
CA SER A 161 1.28 -12.12 -10.98
C SER A 161 0.32 -11.84 -12.14
N GLU A 162 0.81 -11.23 -13.19
CA GLU A 162 0.03 -10.99 -14.42
C GLU A 162 -0.34 -12.30 -15.13
N ASN A 163 0.45 -13.37 -14.94
CA ASN A 163 0.36 -14.59 -15.74
C ASN A 163 0.00 -15.83 -14.92
N GLU A 164 0.21 -15.80 -13.61
CA GLU A 164 0.07 -17.01 -12.77
C GLU A 164 -0.30 -16.67 -11.33
N ILE A 165 -0.94 -17.62 -10.68
CA ILE A 165 -1.19 -17.62 -9.24
C ILE A 165 -0.48 -18.84 -8.65
N VAL A 166 0.37 -18.61 -7.67
CA VAL A 166 1.19 -19.66 -7.04
C VAL A 166 0.96 -19.64 -5.55
N SER A 167 0.48 -20.75 -5.01
CA SER A 167 0.41 -20.97 -3.57
C SER A 167 1.80 -21.42 -3.08
N LEU A 168 2.29 -20.76 -2.03
CA LEU A 168 3.51 -21.17 -1.34
C LEU A 168 3.10 -22.09 -0.19
N ASN A 169 2.89 -23.36 -0.51
CA ASN A 169 2.69 -24.36 0.52
C ASN A 169 3.96 -24.49 1.35
N GLU A 170 3.81 -24.71 2.64
CA GLU A 170 4.90 -25.20 3.48
C GLU A 170 5.33 -26.56 2.92
N PHE A 171 6.60 -26.69 2.67
CA PHE A 171 7.24 -27.96 2.33
C PHE A 171 7.68 -28.66 3.60
#